data_8e2a0421ca937192938507a28853cb62
#
_entry.id   8e2a0421ca937192938507a28853cb62
#
_cell.length_a   1.000
_cell.length_b   1.000
_cell.length_c   1.000
_cell.angle_alpha   90.00
_cell.angle_beta   90.00
_cell.angle_gamma   90.00
#
_symmetry.space_group_name_H-M   'P 1'
#
loop_
_entity.id
_entity.type
_entity.pdbx_description
1 polymer ?
#
loop_
_entity_poly.entity_id
_entity_poly.type
_entity_poly.pdbx_seq_one_letter_code
_entity_poly.pdbx_strand_id
1 'polypeptide(L)'
;WSSSGGGGADGNTLRAARGRGDHQRPNFNIIVPPNGYAWWYIDGVDRTAQRAVSVIGFIGSVFSPWYRWSARKDPENNVCINVATYGPGGRFTMTDRGRSALRQSEDRFEVGPSSLRWEAGKLIIEIDEISGPPIISRVRGRITLTPSALTDQELALTRDGAHIWRPFAPTSH
;
A
#
# COMPACT_ATOMS: atom_id res chain seq x y z
N TRP A 1 -3.48 -6.83 2.26
CA TRP A 1 -4.57 -5.88 2.03
C TRP A 1 -4.21 -4.98 0.85
N SER A 2 -4.82 -5.19 -0.29
CA SER A 2 -4.55 -4.38 -1.47
C SER A 2 -5.85 -3.81 -2.03
N SER A 3 -5.78 -2.59 -2.53
CA SER A 3 -6.86 -1.95 -3.26
C SER A 3 -6.30 -1.28 -4.51
N SER A 4 -7.01 -1.38 -5.61
CA SER A 4 -6.67 -0.72 -6.87
C SER A 4 -7.91 -0.10 -7.49
N GLY A 5 -7.76 1.11 -8.04
CA GLY A 5 -8.83 1.80 -8.74
C GLY A 5 -8.33 2.59 -9.95
N GLY A 6 -9.10 2.61 -11.00
CA GLY A 6 -8.87 3.42 -12.18
C GLY A 6 -10.11 4.22 -12.52
N GLY A 7 -9.98 5.54 -12.64
CA GLY A 7 -11.04 6.41 -13.13
C GLY A 7 -10.86 6.64 -14.63
N GLY A 8 -11.73 6.10 -15.44
CA GLY A 8 -11.79 6.36 -16.86
C GLY A 8 -13.17 6.91 -17.22
N ALA A 9 -13.23 8.15 -17.62
CA ALA A 9 -14.28 8.61 -18.51
C ALA A 9 -13.76 8.36 -19.92
N ASP A 10 -14.17 7.26 -20.50
CA ASP A 10 -14.32 6.96 -21.92
C ASP A 10 -14.18 5.45 -22.13
N GLY A 11 -15.25 4.84 -22.44
CA GLY A 11 -15.64 3.55 -22.96
C GLY A 11 -14.62 2.46 -23.35
N ASN A 12 -13.53 2.33 -22.64
CA ASN A 12 -12.61 1.21 -22.84
C ASN A 12 -12.41 0.49 -21.50
N THR A 13 -13.21 -0.54 -21.27
CA THR A 13 -13.15 -1.41 -20.11
C THR A 13 -11.81 -2.14 -20.13
N LEU A 14 -10.80 -1.58 -19.48
CA LEU A 14 -9.57 -2.28 -19.19
C LEU A 14 -9.88 -3.38 -18.17
N ARG A 15 -10.09 -4.58 -18.66
CA ARG A 15 -10.08 -5.79 -17.84
C ARG A 15 -8.71 -5.85 -17.19
N ALA A 16 -8.67 -5.70 -15.86
CA ALA A 16 -7.51 -6.09 -15.08
C ALA A 16 -7.10 -7.49 -15.57
N ALA A 17 -5.85 -7.62 -16.00
CA ALA A 17 -5.34 -8.90 -16.46
C ALA A 17 -5.49 -9.88 -15.29
N ARG A 18 -6.40 -10.84 -15.41
CA ARG A 18 -6.51 -11.98 -14.52
C ARG A 18 -5.30 -12.86 -14.74
N GLY A 19 -4.18 -12.49 -14.14
CA GLY A 19 -3.16 -13.46 -13.87
C GLY A 19 -3.78 -14.48 -12.92
N ARG A 20 -3.83 -15.75 -13.28
CA ARG A 20 -3.98 -16.85 -12.32
C ARG A 20 -2.75 -16.81 -11.42
N GLY A 21 -2.74 -15.85 -10.48
CA GLY A 21 -1.72 -15.73 -9.46
C GLY A 21 -2.00 -16.75 -8.38
N ASP A 22 -0.95 -17.33 -7.88
CA ASP A 22 -0.91 -18.11 -6.66
C ASP A 22 -1.62 -17.32 -5.54
N HIS A 23 -2.82 -17.76 -5.12
CA HIS A 23 -3.66 -17.07 -4.13
C HIS A 23 -3.05 -17.07 -2.72
N GLN A 24 -1.81 -17.54 -2.58
CA GLN A 24 -1.10 -17.66 -1.31
C GLN A 24 -0.15 -16.51 -1.00
N ARG A 25 -0.10 -15.47 -1.85
CA ARG A 25 0.76 -14.30 -1.63
C ARG A 25 0.11 -13.00 -2.13
N PRO A 26 0.46 -11.86 -1.52
CA PRO A 26 0.10 -10.58 -2.09
C PRO A 26 0.82 -10.40 -3.43
N ASN A 27 0.16 -9.86 -4.42
CA ASN A 27 0.82 -9.45 -5.65
C ASN A 27 1.17 -7.96 -5.55
N PHE A 28 2.46 -7.66 -5.41
CA PHE A 28 2.93 -6.27 -5.41
C PHE A 28 3.27 -5.75 -6.82
N ASN A 29 3.30 -6.63 -7.83
CA ASN A 29 3.61 -6.25 -9.20
C ASN A 29 2.36 -5.81 -9.96
N ILE A 30 1.78 -4.70 -9.55
CA ILE A 30 0.57 -4.13 -10.17
C ILE A 30 0.98 -2.96 -11.06
N ILE A 31 0.56 -3.00 -12.33
CA ILE A 31 0.67 -1.87 -13.24
C ILE A 31 -0.55 -0.98 -13.04
N VAL A 32 -0.30 0.25 -12.63
CA VAL A 32 -1.35 1.25 -12.39
C VAL A 32 -1.46 2.17 -13.59
N PRO A 33 -2.63 2.20 -14.27
CA PRO A 33 -2.84 3.09 -15.41
C PRO A 33 -2.88 4.55 -14.98
N PRO A 34 -2.69 5.49 -15.92
CA PRO A 34 -2.93 6.91 -15.66
C PRO A 34 -4.29 7.16 -15.01
N ASN A 35 -4.35 8.09 -14.09
CA ASN A 35 -5.50 8.40 -13.23
C ASN A 35 -5.91 7.27 -12.27
N GLY A 36 -5.13 6.19 -12.20
CA GLY A 36 -5.34 5.08 -11.30
C GLY A 36 -4.52 5.20 -10.01
N TYR A 37 -4.73 4.24 -9.13
CA TYR A 37 -3.94 4.05 -7.92
C TYR A 37 -3.95 2.58 -7.51
N ALA A 38 -2.95 2.20 -6.73
CA ALA A 38 -2.93 0.96 -5.97
C ALA A 38 -2.42 1.24 -4.57
N TRP A 39 -2.95 0.51 -3.60
CA TRP A 39 -2.46 0.56 -2.22
C TRP A 39 -2.47 -0.81 -1.55
N TRP A 40 -1.55 -0.98 -0.63
CA TRP A 40 -1.50 -2.12 0.30
C TRP A 40 -1.60 -1.55 1.70
N TYR A 41 -2.66 -1.92 2.40
CA TYR A 41 -3.03 -1.36 3.69
C TYR A 41 -2.86 -2.41 4.79
N ILE A 42 -2.14 -2.07 5.83
CA ILE A 42 -1.86 -2.93 6.96
C ILE A 42 -2.16 -2.16 8.25
N ASP A 43 -2.98 -2.72 9.12
CA ASP A 43 -3.21 -2.24 10.47
C ASP A 43 -2.70 -3.23 11.49
N GLY A 44 -2.17 -2.71 12.58
CA GLY A 44 -1.76 -3.47 13.74
C GLY A 44 -2.13 -2.75 15.04
N VAL A 45 -2.50 -3.51 16.04
CA VAL A 45 -2.76 -3.02 17.40
C VAL A 45 -2.04 -3.91 18.39
N ASP A 46 -1.46 -3.33 19.44
CA ASP A 46 -0.83 -4.09 20.49
C ASP A 46 -1.87 -4.80 21.37
N ARG A 47 -1.42 -5.79 22.15
CA ARG A 47 -2.33 -6.58 22.99
C ARG A 47 -3.04 -5.77 24.07
N THR A 48 -2.50 -4.62 24.44
CA THR A 48 -3.10 -3.73 25.43
C THR A 48 -4.04 -2.70 24.83
N ALA A 49 -4.12 -2.66 23.48
CA ALA A 49 -4.84 -1.66 22.69
C ALA A 49 -4.43 -0.20 23.00
N GLN A 50 -3.23 0.01 23.55
CA GLN A 50 -2.72 1.34 23.85
C GLN A 50 -1.91 1.92 22.68
N ARG A 51 -1.42 1.07 21.80
CA ARG A 51 -0.64 1.47 20.62
C ARG A 51 -1.17 0.77 19.38
N ALA A 52 -1.18 1.51 18.29
CA ALA A 52 -1.52 0.97 16.99
C ALA A 52 -0.58 1.53 15.91
N VAL A 53 -0.53 0.85 14.79
CA VAL A 53 0.22 1.26 13.61
C VAL A 53 -0.60 0.99 12.36
N SER A 54 -0.60 1.94 11.44
CA SER A 54 -1.08 1.73 10.06
C SER A 54 0.10 1.92 9.12
N VAL A 55 0.26 1.00 8.19
CA VAL A 55 1.25 1.09 7.12
C VAL A 55 0.53 0.97 5.79
N ILE A 56 0.79 1.91 4.89
CA ILE A 56 0.15 1.91 3.58
C ILE A 56 1.23 2.14 2.51
N GLY A 57 1.39 1.16 1.62
CA GLY A 57 2.16 1.33 0.39
C GLY A 57 1.27 1.89 -0.71
N PHE A 58 1.72 2.91 -1.43
CA PHE A 58 0.96 3.55 -2.50
C PHE A 58 1.72 3.58 -3.81
N ILE A 59 1.00 3.32 -4.90
CA ILE A 59 1.32 3.75 -6.26
C ILE A 59 0.21 4.69 -6.71
N GLY A 60 0.55 5.92 -7.12
CA GLY A 60 -0.43 6.95 -7.40
C GLY A 60 -1.12 7.44 -6.12
N SER A 61 -0.34 7.90 -5.15
CA SER A 61 -0.86 8.29 -3.84
C SER A 61 -2.00 9.29 -3.97
N VAL A 62 -3.20 8.87 -3.56
CA VAL A 62 -4.41 9.71 -3.58
C VAL A 62 -4.33 10.88 -2.61
N PHE A 63 -3.42 10.82 -1.65
CA PHE A 63 -3.15 11.88 -0.68
C PHE A 63 -2.08 12.86 -1.16
N SER A 64 -1.39 12.56 -2.26
CA SER A 64 -0.37 13.42 -2.82
C SER A 64 -1.00 14.60 -3.58
N PRO A 65 -0.77 15.85 -3.16
CA PRO A 65 -1.16 17.01 -3.95
C PRO A 65 -0.41 17.07 -5.28
N TRP A 66 0.82 16.58 -5.33
CA TRP A 66 1.64 16.53 -6.54
C TRP A 66 1.02 15.61 -7.59
N TYR A 67 0.53 14.43 -7.18
CA TYR A 67 -0.17 13.51 -8.08
C TYR A 67 -1.44 14.16 -8.64
N ARG A 68 -2.21 14.84 -7.80
CA ARG A 68 -3.39 15.59 -8.23
C ARG A 68 -3.05 16.71 -9.22
N TRP A 69 -2.01 17.50 -8.94
CA TRP A 69 -1.60 18.62 -9.80
C TRP A 69 -0.99 18.17 -11.13
N SER A 70 -0.36 16.99 -11.19
CA SER A 70 0.11 16.39 -12.43
C SER A 70 -1.02 15.84 -13.31
N ALA A 71 -2.28 16.11 -12.99
CA ALA A 71 -3.47 15.52 -13.60
C ALA A 71 -3.45 13.98 -13.55
N ARG A 72 -2.76 13.40 -12.55
CA ARG A 72 -2.63 11.95 -12.29
C ARG A 72 -2.11 11.15 -13.49
N LYS A 73 -1.24 11.74 -14.30
CA LYS A 73 -0.74 11.13 -15.53
C LYS A 73 0.23 9.98 -15.30
N ASP A 74 1.02 10.07 -14.23
CA ASP A 74 2.09 9.12 -13.94
C ASP A 74 2.02 8.64 -12.48
N PRO A 75 1.22 7.60 -12.19
CA PRO A 75 1.05 7.09 -10.84
C PRO A 75 2.35 6.55 -10.22
N GLU A 76 3.21 5.91 -11.02
CA GLU A 76 4.48 5.36 -10.52
C GLU A 76 5.51 6.45 -10.18
N ASN A 77 5.30 7.68 -10.65
CA ASN A 77 6.12 8.82 -10.23
C ASN A 77 5.61 9.49 -8.94
N ASN A 78 4.60 8.90 -8.29
CA ASN A 78 4.00 9.39 -7.06
C ASN A 78 3.75 8.19 -6.14
N VAL A 79 4.83 7.70 -5.54
CA VAL A 79 4.84 6.52 -4.70
C VAL A 79 5.28 6.85 -3.29
N CYS A 80 4.71 6.18 -2.30
CA CYS A 80 5.15 6.33 -0.92
C CYS A 80 4.86 5.08 -0.09
N ILE A 81 5.56 4.97 1.05
CA ILE A 81 5.13 4.14 2.18
C ILE A 81 4.78 5.11 3.31
N ASN A 82 3.49 5.19 3.60
CA ASN A 82 2.95 5.96 4.70
C ASN A 82 2.95 5.11 5.96
N VAL A 83 3.33 5.72 7.08
CA VAL A 83 3.27 5.08 8.39
C VAL A 83 2.61 6.03 9.37
N ALA A 84 1.58 5.58 10.03
CA ALA A 84 0.95 6.27 11.15
C ALA A 84 1.06 5.40 12.40
N THR A 85 1.65 5.93 13.46
CA THR A 85 1.68 5.29 14.77
C THR A 85 0.77 6.05 15.72
N TYR A 86 0.01 5.32 16.51
CA TYR A 86 -0.97 5.85 17.43
C TYR A 86 -0.59 5.52 18.88
N GLY A 87 -1.04 6.34 19.82
CA GLY A 87 -0.72 6.27 21.23
C GLY A 87 0.35 7.29 21.65
N PRO A 88 0.94 7.14 22.85
CA PRO A 88 1.94 8.08 23.33
C PRO A 88 3.14 8.19 22.38
N GLY A 89 3.44 9.42 21.95
CA GLY A 89 4.51 9.67 21.00
C GLY A 89 4.20 9.31 19.56
N GLY A 90 2.94 9.22 19.18
CA GLY A 90 2.48 8.90 17.83
C GLY A 90 3.14 9.77 16.75
N ARG A 91 3.36 9.20 15.59
CA ARG A 91 4.03 9.83 14.43
C ARG A 91 3.27 9.55 13.15
N PHE A 92 3.41 10.46 12.22
CA PHE A 92 2.88 10.31 10.87
C PHE A 92 3.98 10.58 9.86
N THR A 93 4.14 9.70 8.90
CA THR A 93 5.11 9.85 7.82
C THR A 93 4.40 9.74 6.48
N MET A 94 4.77 10.58 5.55
CA MET A 94 4.31 10.50 4.17
C MET A 94 5.32 11.21 3.27
N THR A 95 6.25 10.47 2.71
CA THR A 95 7.26 11.00 1.80
C THR A 95 6.97 10.53 0.39
N ASP A 96 6.44 11.43 -0.44
CA ASP A 96 6.28 11.16 -1.88
C ASP A 96 7.63 11.03 -2.55
N ARG A 97 7.78 9.98 -3.34
CA ARG A 97 8.97 9.70 -4.14
C ARG A 97 8.60 9.44 -5.59
N GLY A 98 9.55 9.69 -6.48
CA GLY A 98 9.40 9.41 -7.89
C GLY A 98 9.66 7.94 -8.24
N ARG A 99 9.41 7.60 -9.49
CA ARG A 99 9.60 6.26 -10.08
C ARG A 99 10.96 5.64 -9.79
N SER A 100 12.02 6.43 -9.74
CA SER A 100 13.38 5.94 -9.46
C SER A 100 13.55 5.30 -8.08
N ALA A 101 12.67 5.63 -7.14
CA ALA A 101 12.66 5.05 -5.81
C ALA A 101 11.80 3.78 -5.69
N LEU A 102 10.99 3.47 -6.71
CA LEU A 102 10.11 2.31 -6.74
C LEU A 102 10.85 1.08 -7.25
N ARG A 103 10.76 -0.02 -6.52
CA ARG A 103 11.09 -1.38 -6.97
C ARG A 103 9.96 -2.31 -6.57
N GLN A 104 9.46 -3.07 -7.52
CA GLN A 104 8.37 -4.01 -7.26
C GLN A 104 8.58 -5.33 -7.99
N SER A 105 8.10 -6.38 -7.36
CA SER A 105 7.94 -7.73 -7.90
C SER A 105 6.68 -8.33 -7.28
N GLU A 106 6.34 -9.57 -7.59
CA GLU A 106 5.19 -10.24 -6.96
C GLU A 106 5.29 -10.28 -5.42
N ASP A 107 6.51 -10.44 -4.89
CA ASP A 107 6.79 -10.63 -3.47
C ASP A 107 7.35 -9.38 -2.77
N ARG A 108 7.55 -8.29 -3.50
CA ARG A 108 8.28 -7.12 -2.98
C ARG A 108 7.71 -5.81 -3.51
N PHE A 109 7.54 -4.88 -2.59
CA PHE A 109 7.26 -3.48 -2.86
C PHE A 109 8.22 -2.62 -2.04
N GLU A 110 9.10 -1.91 -2.70
CA GLU A 110 10.08 -1.01 -2.08
C GLU A 110 9.85 0.41 -2.57
N VAL A 111 9.89 1.36 -1.65
CA VAL A 111 9.86 2.79 -1.96
C VAL A 111 10.96 3.47 -1.14
N GLY A 112 12.07 3.78 -1.80
CA GLY A 112 13.25 4.32 -1.13
C GLY A 112 13.80 3.36 -0.07
N PRO A 113 13.93 3.79 1.22
CA PRO A 113 14.50 2.96 2.27
C PRO A 113 13.51 2.03 2.97
N SER A 114 12.23 2.10 2.62
CA SER A 114 11.17 1.29 3.24
C SER A 114 10.65 0.22 2.30
N SER A 115 10.19 -0.91 2.85
CA SER A 115 9.73 -2.03 2.02
C SER A 115 8.65 -2.88 2.69
N LEU A 116 7.82 -3.51 1.83
CA LEU A 116 6.93 -4.61 2.15
C LEU A 116 7.44 -5.85 1.39
N ARG A 117 7.68 -6.96 2.09
CA ARG A 117 8.20 -8.20 1.47
C ARG A 117 7.42 -9.41 1.98
N TRP A 118 7.08 -10.28 1.06
CA TRP A 118 6.45 -11.55 1.37
C TRP A 118 7.48 -12.67 1.31
N GLU A 119 7.80 -13.25 2.45
CA GLU A 119 8.81 -14.30 2.57
C GLU A 119 8.30 -15.44 3.48
N ALA A 120 8.39 -16.67 3.01
CA ALA A 120 8.02 -17.87 3.78
C ALA A 120 6.63 -17.77 4.45
N GLY A 121 5.64 -17.24 3.74
CA GLY A 121 4.27 -17.09 4.24
C GLY A 121 4.08 -15.95 5.26
N LYS A 122 5.02 -15.02 5.35
CA LYS A 122 4.98 -13.88 6.25
C LYS A 122 5.13 -12.58 5.49
N LEU A 123 4.46 -11.54 5.97
CA LEU A 123 4.70 -10.18 5.52
C LEU A 123 5.73 -9.52 6.43
N ILE A 124 6.85 -9.12 5.84
CA ILE A 124 7.92 -8.38 6.51
C ILE A 124 7.88 -6.95 6.03
N ILE A 125 7.74 -6.02 6.95
CA ILE A 125 7.67 -4.59 6.70
C ILE A 125 8.91 -3.96 7.32
N GLU A 126 9.70 -3.27 6.51
CA GLU A 126 10.82 -2.46 6.99
C GLU A 126 10.51 -0.99 6.76
N ILE A 127 10.62 -0.22 7.82
CA ILE A 127 10.26 1.20 7.86
C ILE A 127 11.51 2.00 8.17
N ASP A 128 11.79 2.99 7.34
CA ASP A 128 12.82 4.00 7.55
C ASP A 128 12.38 5.33 6.92
N GLU A 129 11.51 6.04 7.62
CA GLU A 129 10.86 7.24 7.13
C GLU A 129 11.11 8.43 8.06
N ILE A 130 10.76 9.62 7.59
CA ILE A 130 10.85 10.85 8.39
C ILE A 130 9.43 11.37 8.60
N SER A 131 9.08 11.62 9.87
CA SER A 131 7.81 12.26 10.21
C SER A 131 7.84 13.75 9.87
N GLY A 132 6.67 14.26 9.47
CA GLY A 132 6.46 15.68 9.23
C GLY A 132 6.29 16.49 10.51
N PRO A 133 6.07 17.82 10.36
CA PRO A 133 5.74 18.69 11.48
C PRO A 133 4.54 18.18 12.29
N PRO A 134 4.41 18.54 13.58
CA PRO A 134 5.28 19.48 14.31
C PRO A 134 6.59 18.87 14.83
N ILE A 135 6.72 17.54 14.85
CA ILE A 135 7.91 16.88 15.37
C ILE A 135 8.57 16.10 14.24
N ILE A 136 9.61 16.67 13.67
CA ILE A 136 10.39 16.00 12.62
C ILE A 136 11.32 15.00 13.32
N SER A 137 11.14 13.73 13.03
CA SER A 137 11.96 12.65 13.58
C SER A 137 12.01 11.46 12.64
N ARG A 138 13.07 10.67 12.77
CA ARG A 138 13.19 9.43 12.02
C ARG A 138 12.32 8.35 12.66
N VAL A 139 11.49 7.70 11.83
CA VAL A 139 10.66 6.58 12.23
C VAL A 139 11.26 5.33 11.62
N ARG A 140 11.77 4.45 12.48
CA ARG A 140 12.38 3.18 12.09
C ARG A 140 11.72 2.02 12.80
N GLY A 141 11.54 0.94 12.07
CA GLY A 141 11.03 -0.27 12.65
C GLY A 141 10.97 -1.42 11.68
N ARG A 142 10.78 -2.60 12.24
CA ARG A 142 10.47 -3.81 11.49
C ARG A 142 9.22 -4.44 12.09
N ILE A 143 8.27 -4.79 11.24
CA ILE A 143 7.07 -5.52 11.60
C ILE A 143 7.08 -6.83 10.83
N THR A 144 6.78 -7.91 11.50
CA THR A 144 6.59 -9.22 10.87
C THR A 144 5.20 -9.69 11.20
N LEU A 145 4.40 -9.95 10.18
CA LEU A 145 3.04 -10.45 10.30
C LEU A 145 2.97 -11.87 9.78
N THR A 146 2.44 -12.76 10.60
CA THR A 146 2.13 -14.13 10.24
C THR A 146 0.61 -14.24 10.10
N PRO A 147 0.06 -14.36 8.88
CA PRO A 147 -1.37 -14.51 8.69
C PRO A 147 -1.91 -15.76 9.36
N SER A 148 -3.05 -15.64 10.03
CA SER A 148 -3.77 -16.80 10.57
C SER A 148 -4.54 -17.52 9.48
N ALA A 149 -4.98 -16.80 8.46
CA ALA A 149 -5.63 -17.31 7.26
C ALA A 149 -5.41 -16.34 6.10
N LEU A 150 -5.40 -16.88 4.89
CA LEU A 150 -5.40 -16.11 3.64
C LEU A 150 -6.77 -16.22 2.97
N THR A 151 -7.14 -15.22 2.19
CA THR A 151 -8.38 -15.21 1.43
C THR A 151 -8.13 -14.71 0.01
N ASP A 152 -8.91 -15.20 -0.92
CA ASP A 152 -8.95 -14.78 -2.33
C ASP A 152 -10.17 -13.91 -2.66
N GLN A 153 -10.88 -13.45 -1.63
CA GLN A 153 -12.05 -12.61 -1.81
C GLN A 153 -11.70 -11.28 -2.47
N GLU A 154 -12.51 -10.90 -3.43
CA GLU A 154 -12.50 -9.58 -4.05
C GLU A 154 -13.84 -8.91 -3.86
N LEU A 155 -13.83 -7.67 -3.42
CA LEU A 155 -15.00 -6.85 -3.21
C LEU A 155 -14.95 -5.62 -4.12
N ALA A 156 -15.92 -5.50 -5.01
CA ALA A 156 -16.10 -4.26 -5.79
C ALA A 156 -16.72 -3.20 -4.88
N LEU A 157 -15.98 -2.10 -4.64
CA LEU A 157 -16.44 -0.99 -3.82
C LEU A 157 -17.25 0.04 -4.62
N THR A 158 -17.19 -0.03 -5.95
CA THR A 158 -17.97 0.81 -6.85
C THR A 158 -18.78 -0.04 -7.82
N ARG A 159 -19.90 0.49 -8.32
CA ARG A 159 -20.82 -0.25 -9.21
C ARG A 159 -20.18 -0.61 -10.56
N ASP A 160 -19.24 0.21 -11.02
CA ASP A 160 -18.50 0.00 -12.27
C ASP A 160 -17.32 -0.98 -12.12
N GLY A 161 -17.05 -1.46 -10.87
CA GLY A 161 -15.91 -2.33 -10.59
C GLY A 161 -14.56 -1.66 -10.74
N ALA A 162 -14.51 -0.33 -10.84
CA ALA A 162 -13.26 0.41 -10.99
C ALA A 162 -12.43 0.45 -9.71
N HIS A 163 -13.07 0.22 -8.56
CA HIS A 163 -12.41 0.14 -7.26
C HIS A 163 -12.62 -1.25 -6.66
N ILE A 164 -11.55 -2.02 -6.55
CA ILE A 164 -11.56 -3.38 -5.99
C ILE A 164 -10.76 -3.39 -4.70
N TRP A 165 -11.34 -3.99 -3.67
CA TRP A 165 -10.66 -4.26 -2.41
C TRP A 165 -10.50 -5.76 -2.21
N ARG A 166 -9.30 -6.15 -1.78
CA ARG A 166 -8.95 -7.55 -1.55
C ARG A 166 -8.44 -7.72 -0.12
N PRO A 167 -9.25 -8.23 0.81
CA PRO A 167 -8.84 -8.51 2.18
C PRO A 167 -7.97 -9.77 2.25
N PHE A 168 -6.73 -9.68 1.76
CA PHE A 168 -5.83 -10.82 1.57
C PHE A 168 -5.53 -11.61 2.85
N ALA A 169 -5.25 -10.91 3.96
CA ALA A 169 -4.96 -11.51 5.26
C ALA A 169 -5.76 -10.75 6.34
N PRO A 170 -7.02 -11.13 6.57
CA PRO A 170 -7.91 -10.38 7.47
C PRO A 170 -7.43 -10.40 8.92
N THR A 171 -6.73 -11.45 9.33
CA THR A 171 -6.14 -11.56 10.67
C THR A 171 -4.71 -12.08 10.60
N SER A 172 -3.83 -11.47 11.42
CA SER A 172 -2.40 -11.82 11.50
C SER A 172 -1.88 -11.57 12.92
N HIS A 173 -0.79 -12.18 13.28
CA HIS A 173 -0.08 -11.99 14.54
C HIS A 173 1.42 -11.81 14.33
#